data_3d7d6cd03ef7f7c120357d5b4adb8597
#
_entry.id   3d7d6cd03ef7f7c120357d5b4adb8597
#
_cell.length_a   1.000
_cell.length_b   1.000
_cell.length_c   1.000
_cell.angle_alpha   90.00
_cell.angle_beta   90.00
_cell.angle_gamma   90.00
#
_symmetry.space_group_name_H-M   'P 1'
#
loop_
_entity.id
_entity.type
_entity.pdbx_description
1 polymer ?
#
loop_
_entity_poly.entity_id
_entity_poly.type
_entity_poly.pdbx_seq_one_letter_code
_entity_poly.pdbx_strand_id
1 'polypeptide(L)'
;MRDDTQHAISSADGKDGRNHLQADDVLACSSLGSYLGALHAIPRLNREEEVRLAKQIHRTRMDLTRMLLDLPEPWRGSVLQDAEEKDSENNMPRWSLYQLDTICTRLFNLEDDPQTEIRLGPVLRAVRIMKKKLATAEETLVVSNLRLVVYMAKKVRGRGVPFLDLIQEGNLGLMKAVDKFEWERGHKFSTFAVWWIRSGLSKAFIDRSNVVRLPGHCRQKIAALKSQIAESLIAMGRAPTSRELAEHMDMSETEVNELLTLAKDPIPLENHPEDDRQSLLEQLADNGAGDPHTLMEKGEAAKFIGNILDKVLNPMERRIVELRFGIDSNTPHTLRQVAELFSLSRERIRQIEVHALAKLRG
;
A
#
# COMPACT_ATOMS: atom_id res chain seq x y z
N MET A 1 -10.98 6.51 -68.59
CA MET A 1 -10.00 5.58 -68.10
C MET A 1 -9.76 5.98 -66.66
N ARG A 2 -10.57 5.73 -65.69
CA ARG A 2 -11.32 4.57 -65.08
C ARG A 2 -10.37 3.44 -64.70
N ASP A 3 -10.39 3.20 -63.37
CA ASP A 3 -9.99 2.02 -62.66
C ASP A 3 -8.48 1.80 -62.52
N ASP A 4 -7.97 2.08 -61.31
CA ASP A 4 -6.93 1.28 -60.63
C ASP A 4 -6.54 1.93 -59.27
N THR A 5 -7.52 2.19 -58.39
CA THR A 5 -7.24 2.65 -57.01
C THR A 5 -8.19 1.97 -55.99
N GLN A 6 -8.40 0.66 -56.14
CA GLN A 6 -9.25 -0.10 -55.21
C GLN A 6 -8.64 -1.41 -54.72
N HIS A 7 -7.32 -1.56 -54.64
CA HIS A 7 -6.70 -2.79 -54.14
C HIS A 7 -5.54 -2.56 -53.15
N ALA A 8 -5.66 -1.63 -52.22
CA ALA A 8 -4.64 -1.43 -51.19
C ALA A 8 -5.20 -1.17 -49.78
N ILE A 9 -6.45 -1.58 -49.50
CA ILE A 9 -7.02 -1.54 -48.14
C ILE A 9 -7.73 -2.85 -47.86
N SER A 10 -6.98 -3.96 -47.79
CA SER A 10 -7.51 -5.27 -47.34
C SER A 10 -6.38 -6.21 -46.98
N SER A 11 -5.59 -5.88 -45.98
CA SER A 11 -4.71 -6.86 -45.29
C SER A 11 -4.15 -6.32 -43.97
N ALA A 12 -5.03 -5.83 -43.09
CA ALA A 12 -4.66 -5.48 -41.73
C ALA A 12 -5.78 -5.89 -40.75
N ASP A 13 -6.40 -7.04 -41.00
CA ASP A 13 -7.28 -7.70 -40.04
C ASP A 13 -6.79 -9.13 -39.87
N GLY A 14 -6.27 -9.46 -38.70
CA GLY A 14 -5.90 -10.85 -38.38
C GLY A 14 -4.74 -10.99 -37.43
N LYS A 15 -4.73 -10.28 -36.31
CA LYS A 15 -4.01 -10.77 -35.13
C LYS A 15 -4.99 -10.97 -33.99
N ASP A 16 -5.57 -12.14 -34.05
CA ASP A 16 -6.33 -12.80 -32.99
C ASP A 16 -5.38 -13.01 -31.80
N GLY A 17 -5.25 -11.99 -30.96
CA GLY A 17 -4.61 -12.06 -29.67
C GLY A 17 -5.51 -12.88 -28.73
N ARG A 18 -5.43 -14.19 -28.79
CA ARG A 18 -5.97 -15.07 -27.76
C ARG A 18 -5.18 -14.84 -26.48
N ASN A 19 -5.60 -13.82 -25.74
CA ASN A 19 -5.22 -13.67 -24.34
C ASN A 19 -5.60 -14.96 -23.62
N HIS A 20 -4.62 -15.70 -23.13
CA HIS A 20 -4.79 -16.58 -22.00
C HIS A 20 -5.27 -15.74 -20.81
N LEU A 21 -6.59 -15.61 -20.67
CA LEU A 21 -7.20 -15.08 -19.45
C LEU A 21 -6.79 -16.05 -18.34
N GLN A 22 -5.94 -15.60 -17.45
CA GLN A 22 -5.60 -16.33 -16.24
C GLN A 22 -6.89 -16.63 -15.47
N ALA A 23 -6.94 -17.72 -14.72
CA ALA A 23 -8.13 -18.11 -13.95
C ALA A 23 -8.66 -16.98 -13.05
N ASP A 24 -7.78 -16.11 -12.59
CA ASP A 24 -8.12 -14.90 -11.82
C ASP A 24 -8.90 -13.87 -12.64
N ASP A 25 -8.63 -13.70 -13.93
CA ASP A 25 -9.37 -12.80 -14.82
C ASP A 25 -10.80 -13.32 -15.10
N VAL A 26 -10.97 -14.64 -15.22
CA VAL A 26 -12.29 -15.26 -15.41
C VAL A 26 -13.13 -15.14 -14.14
N LEU A 27 -12.54 -15.36 -12.97
CA LEU A 27 -13.21 -15.16 -11.68
C LEU A 27 -13.54 -13.67 -11.45
N ALA A 28 -12.64 -12.77 -11.80
CA ALA A 28 -12.89 -11.33 -11.74
C ALA A 28 -14.01 -10.88 -12.69
N CYS A 29 -14.07 -11.44 -13.89
CA CYS A 29 -15.16 -11.20 -14.85
C CYS A 29 -16.51 -11.70 -14.33
N SER A 30 -16.57 -12.88 -13.69
CA SER A 30 -17.80 -13.42 -13.11
C SER A 30 -18.28 -12.62 -11.90
N SER A 31 -17.39 -12.21 -11.01
CA SER A 31 -17.71 -11.38 -9.85
C SER A 31 -18.14 -9.97 -10.25
N LEU A 32 -17.49 -9.38 -11.26
CA LEU A 32 -17.88 -8.09 -11.83
C LEU A 32 -19.27 -8.16 -12.47
N GLY A 33 -19.58 -9.22 -13.22
CA GLY A 33 -20.87 -9.43 -13.83
C GLY A 33 -21.99 -9.51 -12.79
N SER A 34 -21.81 -10.26 -11.73
CA SER A 34 -22.73 -10.37 -10.59
C SER A 34 -22.93 -9.02 -9.90
N TYR A 35 -21.83 -8.29 -9.62
CA TYR A 35 -21.91 -6.96 -9.01
C TYR A 35 -22.67 -5.96 -9.88
N LEU A 36 -22.39 -5.88 -11.18
CA LEU A 36 -23.10 -4.99 -12.10
C LEU A 36 -24.58 -5.37 -12.24
N GLY A 37 -24.90 -6.67 -12.24
CA GLY A 37 -26.27 -7.15 -12.22
C GLY A 37 -27.04 -6.71 -10.99
N ALA A 38 -26.45 -6.84 -9.80
CA ALA A 38 -27.03 -6.36 -8.55
C ALA A 38 -27.29 -4.84 -8.56
N LEU A 39 -26.38 -4.05 -9.14
CA LEU A 39 -26.54 -2.60 -9.24
C LEU A 39 -27.73 -2.18 -10.13
N HIS A 40 -28.09 -3.00 -11.12
CA HIS A 40 -29.24 -2.70 -11.97
C HIS A 40 -30.58 -2.80 -11.23
N ALA A 41 -30.68 -3.65 -10.23
CA ALA A 41 -31.88 -3.83 -9.42
C ALA A 41 -32.15 -2.66 -8.42
N ILE A 42 -31.13 -1.84 -8.15
CA ILE A 42 -31.23 -0.75 -7.16
C ILE A 42 -31.95 0.46 -7.80
N PRO A 43 -33.04 0.97 -7.18
CA PRO A 43 -33.74 2.14 -7.66
C PRO A 43 -32.89 3.40 -7.54
N ARG A 44 -33.04 4.34 -8.47
CA ARG A 44 -32.41 5.64 -8.38
C ARG A 44 -33.22 6.55 -7.47
N LEU A 45 -32.54 7.28 -6.62
CA LEU A 45 -33.19 8.32 -5.82
C LEU A 45 -33.53 9.54 -6.67
N ASN A 46 -34.68 10.15 -6.40
CA ASN A 46 -35.01 11.47 -6.90
C ASN A 46 -34.38 12.54 -5.99
N ARG A 47 -34.41 13.82 -6.44
CA ARG A 47 -33.80 14.93 -5.68
C ARG A 47 -34.44 15.13 -4.29
N GLU A 48 -35.72 14.92 -4.15
CA GLU A 48 -36.42 15.07 -2.87
C GLU A 48 -36.01 13.99 -1.89
N GLU A 49 -35.84 12.77 -2.37
CA GLU A 49 -35.37 11.62 -1.59
C GLU A 49 -33.91 11.80 -1.15
N GLU A 50 -33.02 12.28 -2.05
CA GLU A 50 -31.63 12.63 -1.71
C GLU A 50 -31.60 13.65 -0.55
N VAL A 51 -32.37 14.73 -0.65
CA VAL A 51 -32.45 15.76 0.39
C VAL A 51 -33.06 15.22 1.69
N ARG A 52 -34.09 14.40 1.59
CA ARG A 52 -34.71 13.77 2.76
C ARG A 52 -33.72 12.88 3.53
N LEU A 53 -32.99 12.04 2.80
CA LEU A 53 -31.96 11.17 3.40
C LEU A 53 -30.81 12.00 3.99
N ALA A 54 -30.33 13.02 3.30
CA ALA A 54 -29.29 13.90 3.81
C ALA A 54 -29.73 14.63 5.10
N LYS A 55 -30.95 15.13 5.14
CA LYS A 55 -31.54 15.71 6.36
C LYS A 55 -31.65 14.68 7.50
N GLN A 56 -32.06 13.46 7.19
CA GLN A 56 -32.14 12.37 8.17
C GLN A 56 -30.76 12.04 8.74
N ILE A 57 -29.74 11.88 7.88
CA ILE A 57 -28.34 11.64 8.28
C ILE A 57 -27.87 12.76 9.19
N HIS A 58 -28.05 14.01 8.78
CA HIS A 58 -27.62 15.17 9.56
C HIS A 58 -28.32 15.23 10.95
N ARG A 59 -29.65 15.11 10.99
CA ARG A 59 -30.41 15.11 12.26
C ARG A 59 -30.00 13.98 13.18
N THR A 60 -29.94 12.75 12.66
CA THR A 60 -29.56 11.58 13.47
C THR A 60 -28.13 11.72 14.00
N ARG A 61 -27.22 12.29 13.22
CA ARG A 61 -25.83 12.58 13.60
C ARG A 61 -25.79 13.61 14.74
N MET A 62 -26.55 14.71 14.62
CA MET A 62 -26.64 15.73 15.66
C MET A 62 -27.23 15.19 16.96
N ASP A 63 -28.30 14.40 16.86
CA ASP A 63 -28.93 13.79 18.03
C ASP A 63 -28.00 12.79 18.72
N LEU A 64 -27.27 11.97 17.93
CA LEU A 64 -26.26 11.05 18.45
C LEU A 64 -25.10 11.80 19.12
N THR A 65 -24.60 12.86 18.50
CA THR A 65 -23.54 13.72 19.07
C THR A 65 -23.99 14.30 20.40
N ARG A 66 -25.23 14.84 20.49
CA ARG A 66 -25.79 15.38 21.72
C ARG A 66 -25.86 14.32 22.82
N MET A 67 -26.38 13.14 22.51
CA MET A 67 -26.47 12.02 23.48
C MET A 67 -25.09 11.60 24.01
N LEU A 68 -24.06 11.62 23.17
CA LEU A 68 -22.69 11.29 23.57
C LEU A 68 -22.05 12.39 24.43
N LEU A 69 -22.38 13.65 24.18
CA LEU A 69 -21.92 14.78 25.01
C LEU A 69 -22.63 14.84 26.37
N ASP A 70 -23.89 14.38 26.46
CA ASP A 70 -24.69 14.35 27.70
C ASP A 70 -24.37 13.13 28.58
N LEU A 71 -23.36 12.31 28.22
CA LEU A 71 -22.94 11.19 29.06
C LEU A 71 -22.41 11.67 30.41
N PRO A 72 -22.80 10.99 31.55
CA PRO A 72 -22.25 11.34 32.86
C PRO A 72 -20.74 11.05 32.97
N GLU A 73 -20.04 11.83 33.79
CA GLU A 73 -18.69 11.47 34.22
C GLU A 73 -18.72 10.22 35.13
N PRO A 74 -17.76 9.29 35.09
CA PRO A 74 -16.46 9.36 34.36
C PRO A 74 -16.50 8.83 32.92
N TRP A 75 -17.63 8.27 32.44
CA TRP A 75 -17.73 7.64 31.12
C TRP A 75 -17.50 8.61 29.95
N ARG A 76 -17.96 9.86 30.11
CA ARG A 76 -17.75 10.90 29.09
C ARG A 76 -16.27 11.11 28.75
N GLY A 77 -15.41 11.26 29.76
CA GLY A 77 -13.98 11.42 29.57
C GLY A 77 -13.31 10.24 28.89
N SER A 78 -13.70 9.00 29.27
CA SER A 78 -13.15 7.78 28.66
C SER A 78 -13.58 7.56 27.22
N VAL A 79 -14.81 7.94 26.86
CA VAL A 79 -15.41 7.71 25.54
C VAL A 79 -14.98 8.78 24.53
N LEU A 80 -14.86 10.04 24.98
CA LEU A 80 -14.53 11.21 24.14
C LEU A 80 -13.03 11.52 24.09
N GLN A 81 -12.16 10.69 24.66
CA GLN A 81 -10.71 10.84 24.59
C GLN A 81 -10.27 10.99 23.11
N ASP A 82 -9.60 12.08 22.76
CA ASP A 82 -9.17 12.45 21.39
C ASP A 82 -10.27 12.94 20.41
N ALA A 83 -11.50 13.23 20.86
CA ALA A 83 -12.61 13.62 19.98
C ALA A 83 -12.88 15.14 19.91
N GLU A 84 -12.01 15.99 20.45
CA GLU A 84 -12.23 17.44 20.54
C GLU A 84 -11.84 18.20 19.25
N GLU A 85 -12.69 18.17 18.23
CA GLU A 85 -12.76 19.25 17.23
C GLU A 85 -14.03 20.08 17.50
N LYS A 86 -13.85 21.29 18.02
CA LYS A 86 -14.94 22.25 18.21
C LYS A 86 -15.17 23.02 16.91
N ASP A 87 -16.36 22.92 16.35
CA ASP A 87 -16.80 23.83 15.29
C ASP A 87 -17.21 25.18 15.91
N SER A 88 -16.72 26.27 15.32
CA SER A 88 -16.77 27.61 15.91
C SER A 88 -18.16 28.27 15.95
N GLU A 89 -19.18 27.75 15.24
CA GLU A 89 -20.47 28.43 15.11
C GLU A 89 -21.54 27.99 16.12
N ASN A 90 -21.48 26.76 16.69
CA ASN A 90 -22.52 26.25 17.61
C ASN A 90 -21.99 25.54 18.86
N ASN A 91 -20.70 25.62 19.15
CA ASN A 91 -20.07 24.93 20.28
C ASN A 91 -20.30 23.39 20.34
N MET A 92 -20.83 22.80 19.25
CA MET A 92 -21.00 21.35 19.09
C MET A 92 -19.95 20.80 18.13
N PRO A 93 -19.24 19.72 18.47
CA PRO A 93 -18.27 19.11 17.60
C PRO A 93 -18.95 18.49 16.38
N ARG A 94 -18.41 18.73 15.19
CA ARG A 94 -18.84 18.11 13.95
C ARG A 94 -18.02 16.85 13.70
N TRP A 95 -18.30 15.79 14.44
CA TRP A 95 -17.60 14.52 14.26
C TRP A 95 -17.92 13.89 12.90
N SER A 96 -16.91 13.35 12.24
CA SER A 96 -17.10 12.54 11.04
C SER A 96 -17.83 11.23 11.38
N LEU A 97 -18.39 10.57 10.38
CA LEU A 97 -19.05 9.28 10.58
C LEU A 97 -18.10 8.23 11.17
N TYR A 98 -16.84 8.25 10.75
CA TYR A 98 -15.79 7.39 11.30
C TYR A 98 -15.50 7.68 12.79
N GLN A 99 -15.42 8.95 13.17
CA GLN A 99 -15.22 9.34 14.59
C GLN A 99 -16.41 8.91 15.46
N LEU A 100 -17.64 9.13 14.98
CA LEU A 100 -18.84 8.67 15.67
C LEU A 100 -18.88 7.15 15.83
N ASP A 101 -18.47 6.41 14.83
CA ASP A 101 -18.39 4.94 14.91
C ASP A 101 -17.36 4.49 15.94
N THR A 102 -16.18 5.13 15.96
CA THR A 102 -15.13 4.87 16.96
C THR A 102 -15.60 5.18 18.38
N ILE A 103 -16.25 6.34 18.58
CA ILE A 103 -16.80 6.76 19.89
C ILE A 103 -17.86 5.78 20.36
N CYS A 104 -18.80 5.42 19.48
CA CYS A 104 -19.83 4.42 19.81
C CYS A 104 -19.24 3.05 20.17
N THR A 105 -18.19 2.63 19.45
CA THR A 105 -17.50 1.36 19.73
C THR A 105 -16.81 1.39 21.09
N ARG A 106 -16.14 2.51 21.44
CA ARG A 106 -15.59 2.70 22.81
C ARG A 106 -16.68 2.63 23.89
N LEU A 107 -17.82 3.26 23.64
CA LEU A 107 -18.95 3.24 24.57
C LEU A 107 -19.51 1.82 24.75
N PHE A 108 -19.64 1.04 23.69
CA PHE A 108 -20.13 -0.34 23.77
C PHE A 108 -19.14 -1.28 24.47
N ASN A 109 -17.83 -1.04 24.36
CA ASN A 109 -16.83 -1.83 25.10
C ASN A 109 -16.90 -1.62 26.63
N LEU A 110 -17.59 -0.58 27.11
CA LEU A 110 -17.84 -0.37 28.53
C LEU A 110 -19.09 -1.14 29.05
N GLU A 111 -19.87 -1.78 28.16
CA GLU A 111 -21.08 -2.53 28.50
C GLU A 111 -20.76 -3.80 29.32
N ASP A 112 -19.52 -4.31 29.24
CA ASP A 112 -19.09 -5.52 29.97
C ASP A 112 -19.00 -5.31 31.51
N ASP A 113 -19.04 -4.05 31.98
CA ASP A 113 -19.07 -3.74 33.41
C ASP A 113 -20.53 -3.69 33.94
N PRO A 114 -20.93 -4.54 34.93
CA PRO A 114 -22.27 -4.60 35.45
C PRO A 114 -22.81 -3.28 36.02
N GLN A 115 -21.94 -2.42 36.54
CA GLN A 115 -22.33 -1.10 37.02
C GLN A 115 -22.70 -0.16 35.90
N THR A 116 -22.01 -0.29 34.78
CA THR A 116 -22.24 0.49 33.56
C THR A 116 -23.57 0.10 32.92
N GLU A 117 -23.88 -1.18 32.83
CA GLU A 117 -25.15 -1.67 32.29
C GLU A 117 -26.38 -1.16 33.08
N ILE A 118 -26.32 -1.14 34.40
CA ILE A 118 -27.41 -0.65 35.24
C ILE A 118 -27.66 0.85 35.06
N ARG A 119 -26.58 1.66 34.93
CA ARG A 119 -26.67 3.12 34.85
C ARG A 119 -26.86 3.65 33.45
N LEU A 120 -26.18 3.08 32.45
CA LEU A 120 -26.17 3.54 31.07
C LEU A 120 -27.00 2.68 30.10
N GLY A 121 -27.58 1.55 30.56
CA GLY A 121 -28.34 0.64 29.72
C GLY A 121 -29.42 1.29 28.82
N PRO A 122 -30.23 2.23 29.31
CA PRO A 122 -31.17 2.98 28.48
C PRO A 122 -30.51 3.82 27.43
N VAL A 123 -29.38 4.48 27.76
CA VAL A 123 -28.58 5.32 26.83
C VAL A 123 -27.92 4.45 25.80
N LEU A 124 -27.30 3.35 26.17
CA LEU A 124 -26.65 2.38 25.25
C LEU A 124 -27.66 1.85 24.22
N ARG A 125 -28.90 1.48 24.67
CA ARG A 125 -29.94 1.05 23.75
C ARG A 125 -30.34 2.17 22.76
N ALA A 126 -30.49 3.40 23.25
CA ALA A 126 -30.84 4.55 22.40
C ALA A 126 -29.75 4.85 21.40
N VAL A 127 -28.48 4.87 21.81
CA VAL A 127 -27.30 5.06 20.93
C VAL A 127 -27.23 3.96 19.85
N ARG A 128 -27.49 2.69 20.24
CA ARG A 128 -27.51 1.56 19.28
C ARG A 128 -28.61 1.72 18.23
N ILE A 129 -29.80 2.15 18.63
CA ILE A 129 -30.93 2.41 17.72
C ILE A 129 -30.60 3.56 16.78
N MET A 130 -30.03 4.67 17.30
CA MET A 130 -29.64 5.83 16.50
C MET A 130 -28.51 5.49 15.53
N LYS A 131 -27.47 4.76 15.97
CA LYS A 131 -26.38 4.26 15.13
C LYS A 131 -26.91 3.41 13.96
N LYS A 132 -27.85 2.50 14.24
CA LYS A 132 -28.49 1.68 13.20
C LYS A 132 -29.28 2.52 12.20
N LYS A 133 -30.05 3.51 12.66
CA LYS A 133 -30.80 4.44 11.78
C LYS A 133 -29.85 5.25 10.90
N LEU A 134 -28.75 5.74 11.46
CA LEU A 134 -27.72 6.48 10.73
C LEU A 134 -27.11 5.60 9.65
N ALA A 135 -26.58 4.43 10.00
CA ALA A 135 -26.00 3.48 9.08
C ALA A 135 -26.94 3.09 7.91
N THR A 136 -28.21 2.82 8.22
CA THR A 136 -29.20 2.48 7.18
C THR A 136 -29.44 3.64 6.21
N ALA A 137 -29.51 4.88 6.70
CA ALA A 137 -29.72 6.05 5.85
C ALA A 137 -28.46 6.32 4.95
N GLU A 138 -27.27 6.17 5.50
CA GLU A 138 -26.00 6.28 4.77
C GLU A 138 -25.89 5.19 3.70
N GLU A 139 -26.11 3.93 4.06
CA GLU A 139 -26.11 2.79 3.16
C GLU A 139 -27.06 3.01 2.00
N THR A 140 -28.29 3.47 2.26
CA THR A 140 -29.28 3.75 1.23
C THR A 140 -28.78 4.81 0.25
N LEU A 141 -28.19 5.91 0.75
CA LEU A 141 -27.64 6.99 -0.09
C LEU A 141 -26.43 6.52 -0.89
N VAL A 142 -25.50 5.74 -0.29
CA VAL A 142 -24.34 5.18 -0.98
C VAL A 142 -24.78 4.20 -2.07
N VAL A 143 -25.59 3.19 -1.72
CA VAL A 143 -25.99 2.09 -2.60
C VAL A 143 -26.73 2.62 -3.83
N SER A 144 -27.62 3.59 -3.67
CA SER A 144 -28.35 4.21 -4.77
C SER A 144 -27.45 4.98 -5.76
N ASN A 145 -26.24 5.36 -5.34
CA ASN A 145 -25.27 6.13 -6.13
C ASN A 145 -24.06 5.32 -6.62
N LEU A 146 -23.95 4.00 -6.34
CA LEU A 146 -22.83 3.16 -6.78
C LEU A 146 -22.65 3.14 -8.31
N ARG A 147 -23.75 3.29 -9.07
CA ARG A 147 -23.69 3.38 -10.54
C ARG A 147 -22.88 4.57 -11.04
N LEU A 148 -22.85 5.68 -10.28
CA LEU A 148 -22.01 6.83 -10.58
C LEU A 148 -20.52 6.49 -10.46
N VAL A 149 -20.14 5.70 -9.44
CA VAL A 149 -18.77 5.24 -9.25
C VAL A 149 -18.32 4.37 -10.43
N VAL A 150 -19.14 3.39 -10.82
CA VAL A 150 -18.85 2.53 -11.99
C VAL A 150 -18.68 3.36 -13.27
N TYR A 151 -19.54 4.36 -13.49
CA TYR A 151 -19.42 5.24 -14.64
C TYR A 151 -18.11 6.02 -14.64
N MET A 152 -17.69 6.55 -13.49
CA MET A 152 -16.43 7.29 -13.34
C MET A 152 -15.22 6.37 -13.50
N ALA A 153 -15.25 5.17 -12.89
CA ALA A 153 -14.18 4.19 -12.99
C ALA A 153 -13.97 3.71 -14.44
N LYS A 154 -15.05 3.51 -15.21
CA LYS A 154 -14.96 3.15 -16.64
C LYS A 154 -14.18 4.18 -17.47
N LYS A 155 -14.28 5.48 -17.16
CA LYS A 155 -13.57 6.55 -17.89
C LYS A 155 -12.05 6.53 -17.70
N VAL A 156 -11.58 5.90 -16.64
CA VAL A 156 -10.15 5.88 -16.25
C VAL A 156 -9.53 4.49 -16.31
N ARG A 157 -10.26 3.51 -16.87
CA ARG A 157 -9.81 2.13 -17.05
C ARG A 157 -8.55 2.06 -17.94
N GLY A 158 -7.72 1.03 -17.74
CA GLY A 158 -6.55 0.75 -18.61
C GLY A 158 -5.29 1.52 -18.24
N ARG A 159 -5.19 2.06 -17.02
CA ARG A 159 -4.03 2.81 -16.53
C ARG A 159 -3.24 2.06 -15.46
N GLY A 160 -3.10 0.73 -15.57
CA GLY A 160 -2.29 -0.07 -14.67
C GLY A 160 -2.94 -0.44 -13.32
N VAL A 161 -4.21 -0.06 -13.09
CA VAL A 161 -4.96 -0.45 -11.88
C VAL A 161 -6.12 -1.35 -12.28
N PRO A 162 -6.34 -2.51 -11.62
CA PRO A 162 -7.48 -3.39 -11.87
C PRO A 162 -8.82 -2.65 -11.72
N PHE A 163 -9.77 -2.98 -12.59
CA PHE A 163 -11.05 -2.25 -12.63
C PHE A 163 -11.87 -2.38 -11.34
N LEU A 164 -11.83 -3.54 -10.68
CA LEU A 164 -12.49 -3.75 -9.39
C LEU A 164 -11.88 -2.87 -8.29
N ASP A 165 -10.57 -2.70 -8.29
CA ASP A 165 -9.88 -1.83 -7.33
C ASP A 165 -10.27 -0.36 -7.54
N LEU A 166 -10.39 0.08 -8.81
CA LEU A 166 -10.90 1.42 -9.13
C LEU A 166 -12.31 1.62 -8.61
N ILE A 167 -13.19 0.63 -8.74
CA ILE A 167 -14.55 0.69 -8.19
C ILE A 167 -14.50 0.83 -6.66
N GLN A 168 -13.67 0.05 -5.95
CA GLN A 168 -13.58 0.12 -4.50
C GLN A 168 -13.04 1.46 -4.00
N GLU A 169 -11.96 1.96 -4.61
CA GLU A 169 -11.44 3.29 -4.24
C GLU A 169 -12.43 4.42 -4.57
N GLY A 170 -13.18 4.27 -5.67
CA GLY A 170 -14.29 5.17 -5.99
C GLY A 170 -15.43 5.09 -4.98
N ASN A 171 -15.76 3.90 -4.46
CA ASN A 171 -16.76 3.70 -3.39
C ASN A 171 -16.30 4.36 -2.09
N LEU A 172 -15.01 4.24 -1.72
CA LEU A 172 -14.45 4.96 -0.57
C LEU A 172 -14.55 6.48 -0.75
N GLY A 173 -14.34 6.97 -1.98
CA GLY A 173 -14.58 8.38 -2.32
C GLY A 173 -16.04 8.77 -2.15
N LEU A 174 -16.99 7.93 -2.61
CA LEU A 174 -18.43 8.16 -2.47
C LEU A 174 -18.86 8.19 -0.99
N MET A 175 -18.35 7.29 -0.14
CA MET A 175 -18.63 7.29 1.30
C MET A 175 -18.16 8.59 1.97
N LYS A 176 -16.97 9.11 1.59
CA LYS A 176 -16.50 10.42 2.04
C LYS A 176 -17.39 11.56 1.57
N ALA A 177 -17.96 11.44 0.36
CA ALA A 177 -18.92 12.42 -0.13
C ALA A 177 -20.19 12.43 0.71
N VAL A 178 -20.71 11.27 1.13
CA VAL A 178 -21.89 11.18 2.01
C VAL A 178 -21.61 11.83 3.37
N ASP A 179 -20.44 11.60 3.94
CA ASP A 179 -20.04 12.22 5.22
C ASP A 179 -20.02 13.75 5.17
N LYS A 180 -19.59 14.32 4.04
CA LYS A 180 -19.36 15.78 3.90
C LYS A 180 -20.44 16.51 3.09
N PHE A 181 -21.52 15.84 2.72
CA PHE A 181 -22.55 16.45 1.91
C PHE A 181 -23.40 17.47 2.68
N GLU A 182 -23.46 18.70 2.16
CA GLU A 182 -24.23 19.82 2.69
C GLU A 182 -25.43 20.09 1.76
N TRP A 183 -26.57 19.56 2.12
CA TRP A 183 -27.81 19.68 1.32
C TRP A 183 -28.34 21.13 1.28
N GLU A 184 -27.97 21.97 2.26
CA GLU A 184 -28.36 23.38 2.35
C GLU A 184 -27.87 24.20 1.17
N ARG A 185 -26.75 23.85 0.57
CA ARG A 185 -26.19 24.51 -0.62
C ARG A 185 -27.00 24.30 -1.89
N GLY A 186 -28.05 23.49 -1.85
CA GLY A 186 -28.98 23.29 -2.96
C GLY A 186 -28.45 22.52 -4.17
N HIS A 187 -27.20 22.02 -4.13
CA HIS A 187 -26.63 21.18 -5.19
C HIS A 187 -27.16 19.75 -5.15
N LYS A 188 -27.18 19.08 -6.33
CA LYS A 188 -27.45 17.63 -6.38
C LYS A 188 -26.29 16.87 -5.74
N PHE A 189 -26.62 15.78 -5.04
CA PHE A 189 -25.61 14.91 -4.44
C PHE A 189 -24.58 14.39 -5.47
N SER A 190 -25.05 13.98 -6.65
CA SER A 190 -24.17 13.50 -7.73
C SER A 190 -23.11 14.52 -8.16
N THR A 191 -23.46 15.83 -8.22
CA THR A 191 -22.51 16.90 -8.57
C THR A 191 -21.39 17.03 -7.53
N PHE A 192 -21.74 16.92 -6.26
CA PHE A 192 -20.78 16.96 -5.15
C PHE A 192 -19.93 15.68 -5.09
N ALA A 193 -20.55 14.51 -5.23
CA ALA A 193 -19.89 13.21 -5.13
C ALA A 193 -18.83 12.98 -6.21
N VAL A 194 -19.02 13.53 -7.43
CA VAL A 194 -18.04 13.40 -8.53
C VAL A 194 -16.63 13.85 -8.12
N TRP A 195 -16.51 14.92 -7.34
CA TRP A 195 -15.21 15.40 -6.88
C TRP A 195 -14.51 14.42 -5.94
N TRP A 196 -15.25 13.85 -4.98
CA TRP A 196 -14.76 12.88 -4.03
C TRP A 196 -14.40 11.54 -4.68
N ILE A 197 -15.25 11.07 -5.60
CA ILE A 197 -14.99 9.87 -6.39
C ILE A 197 -13.73 10.07 -7.23
N ARG A 198 -13.57 11.20 -7.92
CA ARG A 198 -12.37 11.51 -8.70
C ARG A 198 -11.12 11.55 -7.83
N SER A 199 -11.21 12.15 -6.65
CA SER A 199 -10.11 12.17 -5.69
C SER A 199 -9.70 10.76 -5.24
N GLY A 200 -10.68 9.88 -4.95
CA GLY A 200 -10.43 8.47 -4.62
C GLY A 200 -9.75 7.73 -5.76
N LEU A 201 -10.28 7.86 -6.98
CA LEU A 201 -9.68 7.25 -8.18
C LEU A 201 -8.26 7.76 -8.44
N SER A 202 -8.01 9.07 -8.28
CA SER A 202 -6.66 9.64 -8.44
C SER A 202 -5.68 9.08 -7.40
N LYS A 203 -6.15 8.90 -6.16
CA LYS A 203 -5.34 8.27 -5.10
C LYS A 203 -5.01 6.82 -5.45
N ALA A 204 -5.96 6.04 -5.99
CA ALA A 204 -5.73 4.67 -6.43
C ALA A 204 -4.59 4.59 -7.46
N PHE A 205 -4.54 5.51 -8.41
CA PHE A 205 -3.43 5.58 -9.37
C PHE A 205 -2.11 5.93 -8.70
N ILE A 206 -2.12 6.85 -7.74
CA ILE A 206 -0.90 7.21 -7.00
C ILE A 206 -0.37 6.02 -6.20
N ASP A 207 -1.22 5.23 -5.57
CA ASP A 207 -0.81 4.19 -4.64
C ASP A 207 -0.52 2.84 -5.31
N ARG A 208 -1.21 2.51 -6.43
CA ARG A 208 -1.26 1.13 -6.96
C ARG A 208 -0.86 0.95 -8.43
N SER A 209 -0.57 2.01 -9.20
CA SER A 209 -0.28 1.85 -10.64
C SER A 209 1.12 1.29 -10.94
N ASN A 210 2.05 1.30 -10.00
CA ASN A 210 3.40 0.78 -10.19
C ASN A 210 3.65 -0.44 -9.29
N VAL A 211 4.37 -1.43 -9.79
CA VAL A 211 4.83 -2.61 -9.04
C VAL A 211 5.68 -2.16 -7.85
N VAL A 212 6.62 -1.23 -8.06
CA VAL A 212 7.38 -0.60 -6.98
C VAL A 212 6.67 0.69 -6.58
N ARG A 213 6.22 0.77 -5.33
CA ARG A 213 5.53 1.95 -4.80
C ARG A 213 6.47 3.15 -4.73
N LEU A 214 6.10 4.23 -5.41
CA LEU A 214 6.80 5.51 -5.37
C LEU A 214 6.03 6.53 -4.50
N PRO A 215 6.73 7.39 -3.74
CA PRO A 215 6.12 8.51 -3.04
C PRO A 215 5.36 9.44 -4.00
N GLY A 216 4.26 10.05 -3.51
CA GLY A 216 3.39 10.87 -4.36
C GLY A 216 4.09 12.07 -5.02
N HIS A 217 5.06 12.70 -4.32
CA HIS A 217 5.84 13.80 -4.88
C HIS A 217 6.75 13.37 -6.04
N CYS A 218 7.38 12.17 -5.96
CA CYS A 218 8.18 11.63 -7.06
C CYS A 218 7.31 11.36 -8.29
N ARG A 219 6.08 10.86 -8.10
CA ARG A 219 5.13 10.64 -9.19
C ARG A 219 4.68 11.91 -9.87
N GLN A 220 4.45 12.97 -9.11
CA GLN A 220 4.10 14.27 -9.68
C GLN A 220 5.24 14.78 -10.56
N LYS A 221 6.50 14.66 -10.09
CA LYS A 221 7.68 15.02 -10.88
C LYS A 221 7.83 14.16 -12.14
N ILE A 222 7.62 12.84 -12.04
CA ILE A 222 7.65 11.93 -13.21
C ILE A 222 6.52 12.26 -14.20
N ALA A 223 5.32 12.59 -13.73
CA ALA A 223 4.23 12.99 -14.61
C ALA A 223 4.53 14.30 -15.35
N ALA A 224 5.07 15.30 -14.65
CA ALA A 224 5.53 16.56 -15.26
C ALA A 224 6.66 16.32 -16.27
N LEU A 225 7.62 15.45 -15.93
CA LEU A 225 8.71 15.06 -16.82
C LEU A 225 8.19 14.40 -18.12
N LYS A 226 7.24 13.44 -17.99
CA LYS A 226 6.61 12.80 -19.17
C LYS A 226 5.84 13.81 -20.04
N SER A 227 5.14 14.77 -19.42
CA SER A 227 4.47 15.86 -20.17
C SER A 227 5.47 16.71 -20.94
N GLN A 228 6.55 17.12 -20.28
CA GLN A 228 7.61 17.94 -20.89
C GLN A 228 8.32 17.20 -22.04
N ILE A 229 8.58 15.90 -21.89
CA ILE A 229 9.12 15.08 -22.98
C ILE A 229 8.16 15.06 -24.18
N ALA A 230 6.87 14.87 -23.94
CA ALA A 230 5.86 14.84 -25.01
C ALA A 230 5.75 16.21 -25.73
N GLU A 231 5.74 17.30 -24.98
CA GLU A 231 5.70 18.67 -25.53
C GLU A 231 6.96 18.96 -26.36
N SER A 232 8.14 18.62 -25.83
CA SER A 232 9.41 18.79 -26.53
C SER A 232 9.51 17.94 -27.80
N LEU A 233 8.98 16.72 -27.77
CA LEU A 233 8.92 15.84 -28.95
C LEU A 233 8.07 16.46 -30.07
N ILE A 234 6.94 17.07 -29.71
CA ILE A 234 6.07 17.75 -30.68
C ILE A 234 6.77 19.01 -31.24
N ALA A 235 7.42 19.79 -30.38
CA ALA A 235 8.04 21.06 -30.78
C ALA A 235 9.35 20.87 -31.59
N MET A 236 10.20 19.93 -31.21
CA MET A 236 11.54 19.73 -31.78
C MET A 236 11.61 18.54 -32.72
N GLY A 237 10.61 17.66 -32.80
CA GLY A 237 10.62 16.43 -33.61
C GLY A 237 11.57 15.35 -33.09
N ARG A 238 12.27 15.56 -31.96
CA ARG A 238 13.17 14.60 -31.30
C ARG A 238 12.97 14.55 -29.80
N ALA A 239 13.40 13.47 -29.17
CA ALA A 239 13.42 13.38 -27.71
C ALA A 239 14.43 14.40 -27.13
N PRO A 240 14.07 15.13 -26.06
CA PRO A 240 14.96 16.05 -25.36
C PRO A 240 16.07 15.28 -24.61
N THR A 241 17.23 15.90 -24.47
CA THR A 241 18.32 15.39 -23.64
C THR A 241 18.04 15.63 -22.15
N SER A 242 18.72 14.87 -21.26
CA SER A 242 18.58 15.07 -19.79
C SER A 242 18.92 16.51 -19.37
N ARG A 243 19.86 17.16 -20.06
CA ARG A 243 20.25 18.54 -19.81
C ARG A 243 19.16 19.53 -20.21
N GLU A 244 18.55 19.36 -21.38
CA GLU A 244 17.43 20.20 -21.84
C GLU A 244 16.21 20.06 -20.89
N LEU A 245 15.94 18.85 -20.40
CA LEU A 245 14.88 18.61 -19.41
C LEU A 245 15.21 19.29 -18.07
N ALA A 246 16.46 19.23 -17.63
CA ALA A 246 16.92 19.86 -16.39
C ALA A 246 16.74 21.38 -16.44
N GLU A 247 17.07 22.02 -17.55
CA GLU A 247 16.89 23.45 -17.80
C GLU A 247 15.40 23.84 -17.83
N HIS A 248 14.53 23.04 -18.47
CA HIS A 248 13.09 23.30 -18.54
C HIS A 248 12.34 23.09 -17.22
N MET A 249 12.81 22.17 -16.38
CA MET A 249 12.15 21.81 -15.12
C MET A 249 12.77 22.47 -13.89
N ASP A 250 13.82 23.29 -14.07
CA ASP A 250 14.58 23.91 -12.98
C ASP A 250 15.10 22.89 -11.95
N MET A 251 15.69 21.81 -12.46
CA MET A 251 16.19 20.67 -11.68
C MET A 251 17.63 20.35 -12.07
N SER A 252 18.35 19.59 -11.22
CA SER A 252 19.67 19.11 -11.57
C SER A 252 19.59 17.97 -12.60
N GLU A 253 20.60 17.83 -13.46
CA GLU A 253 20.68 16.74 -14.44
C GLU A 253 20.72 15.36 -13.75
N THR A 254 21.34 15.27 -12.58
CA THR A 254 21.37 14.06 -11.75
C THR A 254 19.98 13.65 -11.30
N GLU A 255 19.18 14.60 -10.81
CA GLU A 255 17.79 14.36 -10.37
C GLU A 255 16.89 13.93 -11.55
N VAL A 256 17.05 14.54 -12.73
CA VAL A 256 16.33 14.13 -13.93
C VAL A 256 16.68 12.69 -14.32
N ASN A 257 17.94 12.28 -14.27
CA ASN A 257 18.36 10.92 -14.59
C ASN A 257 17.85 9.90 -13.58
N GLU A 258 17.80 10.24 -12.28
CA GLU A 258 17.17 9.41 -11.26
C GLU A 258 15.67 9.24 -11.53
N LEU A 259 14.95 10.32 -11.83
CA LEU A 259 13.52 10.27 -12.16
C LEU A 259 13.25 9.45 -13.42
N LEU A 260 14.09 9.56 -14.46
CA LEU A 260 14.00 8.74 -15.69
C LEU A 260 14.21 7.26 -15.38
N THR A 261 15.11 6.94 -14.46
CA THR A 261 15.35 5.55 -14.03
C THR A 261 14.15 5.00 -13.24
N LEU A 262 13.60 5.80 -12.32
CA LEU A 262 12.40 5.44 -11.56
C LEU A 262 11.12 5.36 -12.42
N ALA A 263 11.11 6.04 -13.57
CA ALA A 263 9.97 6.04 -14.49
C ALA A 263 9.92 4.83 -15.42
N LYS A 264 10.96 3.96 -15.40
CA LYS A 264 10.98 2.72 -16.19
C LYS A 264 10.08 1.67 -15.55
N ASP A 265 9.32 0.99 -16.40
CA ASP A 265 8.50 -0.13 -15.96
C ASP A 265 9.38 -1.37 -15.69
N PRO A 266 9.09 -2.14 -14.64
CA PRO A 266 9.77 -3.41 -14.38
C PRO A 266 9.58 -4.39 -15.53
N ILE A 267 10.63 -5.13 -15.87
CA ILE A 267 10.60 -6.18 -16.89
C ILE A 267 10.22 -7.50 -16.22
N PRO A 268 9.19 -8.24 -16.69
CA PRO A 268 8.85 -9.54 -16.15
C PRO A 268 9.98 -10.55 -16.43
N LEU A 269 10.38 -11.31 -15.40
CA LEU A 269 11.43 -12.33 -15.51
C LEU A 269 10.94 -13.61 -16.20
N GLU A 270 9.67 -13.97 -15.99
CA GLU A 270 9.03 -15.18 -16.51
C GLU A 270 8.28 -14.95 -17.82
N ASN A 271 8.75 -14.04 -18.65
CA ASN A 271 8.15 -13.86 -19.96
C ASN A 271 8.62 -14.98 -20.86
N HIS A 272 7.71 -15.90 -21.22
CA HIS A 272 7.93 -16.90 -22.26
C HIS A 272 7.56 -16.26 -23.59
N PRO A 273 8.53 -15.81 -24.41
CA PRO A 273 8.22 -15.49 -25.80
C PRO A 273 7.77 -16.78 -26.49
N GLU A 274 6.76 -16.69 -27.34
CA GLU A 274 6.26 -17.82 -28.16
C GLU A 274 7.34 -18.47 -29.06
N ASP A 275 8.50 -17.86 -29.19
CA ASP A 275 9.71 -18.40 -29.78
C ASP A 275 10.62 -18.95 -28.67
N ASP A 276 11.06 -20.17 -28.79
CA ASP A 276 12.03 -21.06 -28.10
C ASP A 276 13.25 -20.37 -27.41
N ARG A 277 13.10 -19.11 -26.97
CA ARG A 277 14.10 -18.34 -26.26
C ARG A 277 13.97 -18.55 -24.77
N GLN A 278 15.08 -18.88 -24.14
CA GLN A 278 15.21 -18.98 -22.68
C GLN A 278 14.62 -17.72 -21.99
N SER A 279 13.87 -17.93 -20.91
CA SER A 279 13.34 -16.84 -20.10
C SER A 279 14.50 -15.99 -19.52
N LEU A 280 14.23 -14.71 -19.22
CA LEU A 280 15.23 -13.85 -18.54
C LEU A 280 15.68 -14.46 -17.21
N LEU A 281 14.78 -15.18 -16.52
CA LEU A 281 15.08 -15.87 -15.28
C LEU A 281 16.16 -16.94 -15.46
N GLU A 282 16.14 -17.71 -16.56
CA GLU A 282 17.13 -18.74 -16.85
C GLU A 282 18.49 -18.17 -17.26
N GLN A 283 18.53 -16.92 -17.73
CA GLN A 283 19.76 -16.23 -18.12
C GLN A 283 20.46 -15.54 -16.95
N LEU A 284 19.76 -15.29 -15.84
CA LEU A 284 20.30 -14.65 -14.66
C LEU A 284 21.12 -15.64 -13.83
N ALA A 285 22.42 -15.33 -13.68
CA ALA A 285 23.30 -16.11 -12.81
C ALA A 285 22.91 -15.92 -11.32
N ASP A 286 22.88 -17.02 -10.56
CA ASP A 286 22.72 -16.96 -9.10
C ASP A 286 24.06 -16.60 -8.45
N ASN A 287 24.21 -15.32 -8.09
CA ASN A 287 25.40 -14.83 -7.40
C ASN A 287 25.46 -15.28 -5.92
N GLY A 288 24.39 -15.87 -5.38
CA GLY A 288 24.31 -16.37 -4.01
C GLY A 288 24.74 -17.85 -3.89
N ALA A 289 24.61 -18.60 -4.95
CA ALA A 289 25.13 -19.97 -4.99
C ALA A 289 26.66 -19.88 -5.07
N GLY A 290 27.32 -20.14 -3.96
CA GLY A 290 28.79 -20.20 -3.93
C GLY A 290 29.28 -21.19 -4.97
N ASP A 291 30.25 -20.78 -5.81
CA ASP A 291 30.93 -21.67 -6.73
C ASP A 291 31.38 -22.95 -6.00
N PRO A 292 31.01 -24.16 -6.49
CA PRO A 292 31.39 -25.41 -5.85
C PRO A 292 32.88 -25.54 -5.55
N HIS A 293 33.73 -24.99 -6.43
CA HIS A 293 35.19 -24.96 -6.24
C HIS A 293 35.58 -24.13 -5.02
N THR A 294 35.02 -22.93 -4.89
CA THR A 294 35.27 -22.04 -3.72
C THR A 294 34.74 -22.63 -2.42
N LEU A 295 33.63 -23.38 -2.47
CA LEU A 295 33.12 -24.09 -1.28
C LEU A 295 34.01 -25.26 -0.86
N MET A 296 34.56 -26.02 -1.84
CA MET A 296 35.53 -27.09 -1.56
C MET A 296 36.83 -26.51 -1.00
N GLU A 297 37.39 -25.46 -1.61
CA GLU A 297 38.59 -24.78 -1.13
C GLU A 297 38.45 -24.30 0.32
N LYS A 298 37.31 -23.67 0.65
CA LYS A 298 37.00 -23.25 2.03
C LYS A 298 36.90 -24.43 2.98
N GLY A 299 36.28 -25.53 2.54
CA GLY A 299 36.15 -26.75 3.31
C GLY A 299 37.50 -27.42 3.57
N GLU A 300 38.38 -27.48 2.57
CA GLU A 300 39.76 -28.02 2.72
C GLU A 300 40.63 -27.12 3.62
N ALA A 301 40.54 -25.79 3.42
CA ALA A 301 41.24 -24.84 4.28
C ALA A 301 40.80 -24.95 5.74
N ALA A 302 39.50 -25.11 6.01
CA ALA A 302 39.00 -25.31 7.38
C ALA A 302 39.54 -26.62 8.01
N LYS A 303 39.56 -27.73 7.26
CA LYS A 303 40.15 -28.99 7.72
C LYS A 303 41.65 -28.86 7.96
N PHE A 304 42.37 -28.18 7.08
CA PHE A 304 43.81 -27.94 7.23
C PHE A 304 44.10 -27.11 8.48
N ILE A 305 43.36 -26.03 8.70
CA ILE A 305 43.48 -25.21 9.92
C ILE A 305 43.18 -26.06 11.16
N GLY A 306 42.10 -26.85 11.16
CA GLY A 306 41.74 -27.73 12.26
C GLY A 306 42.89 -28.71 12.61
N ASN A 307 43.50 -29.34 11.60
CA ASN A 307 44.62 -30.27 11.79
C ASN A 307 45.86 -29.57 12.35
N ILE A 308 46.17 -28.34 11.98
CA ILE A 308 47.27 -27.56 12.53
C ILE A 308 46.98 -27.21 13.99
N LEU A 309 45.80 -26.75 14.30
CA LEU A 309 45.40 -26.40 15.66
C LEU A 309 45.51 -27.62 16.59
N ASP A 310 45.12 -28.82 16.11
CA ASP A 310 45.22 -30.07 16.86
C ASP A 310 46.67 -30.50 17.15
N LYS A 311 47.58 -30.25 16.20
CA LYS A 311 48.99 -30.68 16.35
C LYS A 311 49.83 -29.74 17.19
N VAL A 312 49.51 -28.44 17.18
CA VAL A 312 50.38 -27.40 17.75
C VAL A 312 49.87 -26.86 19.09
N LEU A 313 48.55 -26.82 19.28
CA LEU A 313 47.93 -26.18 20.44
C LEU A 313 47.43 -27.21 21.48
N ASN A 314 47.49 -26.84 22.76
CA ASN A 314 46.81 -27.57 23.81
C ASN A 314 45.29 -27.45 23.67
N PRO A 315 44.47 -28.41 24.16
CA PRO A 315 43.00 -28.36 24.00
C PRO A 315 42.38 -27.07 24.51
N MET A 316 42.88 -26.44 25.55
CA MET A 316 42.43 -25.18 26.09
C MET A 316 42.79 -23.99 25.16
N GLU A 317 44.02 -23.93 24.69
CA GLU A 317 44.48 -22.91 23.75
C GLU A 317 43.70 -22.98 22.44
N ARG A 318 43.53 -24.21 21.92
CA ARG A 318 42.72 -24.47 20.73
C ARG A 318 41.30 -23.92 20.89
N ARG A 319 40.61 -24.28 21.98
CA ARG A 319 39.21 -23.86 22.18
C ARG A 319 39.06 -22.34 22.32
N ILE A 320 40.04 -21.68 22.94
CA ILE A 320 40.10 -20.21 23.04
C ILE A 320 40.24 -19.57 21.63
N VAL A 321 41.14 -20.10 20.80
CA VAL A 321 41.37 -19.62 19.43
C VAL A 321 40.14 -19.88 18.55
N GLU A 322 39.52 -21.07 18.62
CA GLU A 322 38.29 -21.38 17.87
C GLU A 322 37.16 -20.42 18.20
N LEU A 323 36.89 -20.17 19.48
CA LEU A 323 35.84 -19.23 19.90
C LEU A 323 36.17 -17.78 19.52
N ARG A 324 37.46 -17.40 19.65
CA ARG A 324 37.90 -16.03 19.38
C ARG A 324 37.77 -15.66 17.90
N PHE A 325 38.12 -16.57 17.00
CA PHE A 325 38.11 -16.37 15.55
C PHE A 325 36.85 -16.94 14.87
N GLY A 326 35.98 -17.62 15.61
CA GLY A 326 34.75 -18.18 15.07
C GLY A 326 34.95 -19.35 14.10
N ILE A 327 36.04 -20.13 14.28
CA ILE A 327 36.43 -21.19 13.34
C ILE A 327 35.39 -22.32 13.33
N ASP A 328 34.75 -22.61 14.46
CA ASP A 328 33.78 -23.70 14.63
C ASP A 328 32.31 -23.21 14.63
N SER A 329 32.09 -21.98 15.06
CA SER A 329 30.72 -21.42 15.28
C SER A 329 30.30 -20.33 14.32
N ASN A 330 31.10 -19.98 13.33
CA ASN A 330 30.93 -18.87 12.39
C ASN A 330 30.74 -17.47 13.05
N THR A 331 30.78 -17.37 14.37
CA THR A 331 30.61 -16.10 15.11
C THR A 331 31.81 -15.86 16.03
N PRO A 332 32.63 -14.82 15.77
CA PRO A 332 33.78 -14.52 16.63
C PRO A 332 33.32 -13.95 17.98
N HIS A 333 33.91 -14.43 19.08
CA HIS A 333 33.64 -13.97 20.43
C HIS A 333 34.66 -12.90 20.87
N THR A 334 34.20 -11.95 21.68
CA THR A 334 35.09 -10.96 22.30
C THR A 334 35.92 -11.60 23.45
N LEU A 335 37.10 -11.02 23.76
CA LEU A 335 37.92 -11.49 24.88
C LEU A 335 37.15 -11.58 26.21
N ARG A 336 36.17 -10.70 26.41
CA ARG A 336 35.32 -10.68 27.60
C ARG A 336 34.39 -11.89 27.65
N GLN A 337 33.71 -12.19 26.53
CA GLN A 337 32.81 -13.35 26.42
C GLN A 337 33.58 -14.67 26.62
N VAL A 338 34.77 -14.78 26.00
CA VAL A 338 35.62 -15.98 26.20
C VAL A 338 36.07 -16.07 27.66
N ALA A 339 36.42 -14.95 28.32
CA ALA A 339 36.81 -14.93 29.72
C ALA A 339 35.65 -15.40 30.64
N GLU A 340 34.44 -15.01 30.37
CA GLU A 340 33.22 -15.45 31.07
C GLU A 340 33.00 -16.97 30.92
N LEU A 341 33.17 -17.52 29.70
CA LEU A 341 33.01 -18.96 29.41
C LEU A 341 34.05 -19.84 30.14
N PHE A 342 35.28 -19.36 30.26
CA PHE A 342 36.37 -20.11 30.92
C PHE A 342 36.55 -19.75 32.39
N SER A 343 35.78 -18.84 32.96
CA SER A 343 35.91 -18.32 34.32
C SER A 343 37.33 -17.78 34.62
N LEU A 344 37.93 -17.12 33.63
CA LEU A 344 39.26 -16.54 33.71
C LEU A 344 39.21 -15.02 33.56
N SER A 345 40.31 -14.33 33.97
CA SER A 345 40.38 -12.89 33.70
C SER A 345 40.61 -12.62 32.20
N ARG A 346 40.07 -11.49 31.72
CA ARG A 346 40.24 -11.02 30.32
C ARG A 346 41.72 -10.97 29.92
N GLU A 347 42.59 -10.51 30.83
CA GLU A 347 44.02 -10.42 30.56
C GLU A 347 44.66 -11.82 30.43
N ARG A 348 44.20 -12.78 31.23
CA ARG A 348 44.68 -14.17 31.12
C ARG A 348 44.29 -14.80 29.76
N ILE A 349 43.09 -14.58 29.28
CA ILE A 349 42.68 -15.03 27.93
C ILE A 349 43.55 -14.38 26.85
N ARG A 350 43.84 -13.07 26.98
CA ARG A 350 44.73 -12.37 26.04
C ARG A 350 46.13 -12.94 26.00
N GLN A 351 46.69 -13.29 27.18
CA GLN A 351 48.01 -13.94 27.28
C GLN A 351 48.02 -15.30 26.59
N ILE A 352 46.98 -16.12 26.82
CA ILE A 352 46.85 -17.45 26.20
C ILE A 352 46.69 -17.29 24.67
N GLU A 353 45.88 -16.35 24.18
CA GLU A 353 45.72 -16.06 22.76
C GLU A 353 47.07 -15.69 22.10
N VAL A 354 47.82 -14.76 22.70
CA VAL A 354 49.13 -14.35 22.19
C VAL A 354 50.13 -15.53 22.18
N HIS A 355 50.11 -16.34 23.22
CA HIS A 355 51.00 -17.52 23.31
C HIS A 355 50.63 -18.60 22.27
N ALA A 356 49.32 -18.86 22.09
CA ALA A 356 48.82 -19.78 21.08
C ALA A 356 49.16 -19.32 19.65
N LEU A 357 48.95 -18.02 19.34
CA LEU A 357 49.35 -17.47 18.06
C LEU A 357 50.87 -17.47 17.82
N ALA A 358 51.68 -17.30 18.87
CA ALA A 358 53.12 -17.41 18.75
C ALA A 358 53.57 -18.87 18.43
N LYS A 359 52.91 -19.88 19.03
CA LYS A 359 53.17 -21.31 18.70
C LYS A 359 52.77 -21.64 17.25
N LEU A 360 51.74 -20.99 16.68
CA LEU A 360 51.29 -21.20 15.30
C LEU A 360 52.20 -20.51 14.28
N ARG A 361 53.03 -19.54 14.70
CA ARG A 361 53.97 -18.82 13.83
C ARG A 361 55.35 -19.45 13.72
N GLY A 362 55.73 -20.23 14.72
CA GLY A 362 57.02 -20.93 14.78
C GLY A 362 56.97 -22.30 14.19
#